data_61a1a83545e8b5d579eed19e6f6234d7
#
_entry.id   61a1a83545e8b5d579eed19e6f6234d7
#
_cell.length_a   1.000
_cell.length_b   1.000
_cell.length_c   1.000
_cell.angle_alpha   90.00
_cell.angle_beta   90.00
_cell.angle_gamma   90.00
#
_symmetry.space_group_name_H-M   'P 1'
#
loop_
_entity.id
_entity.type
_entity.pdbx_description
1 polymer ?
#
loop_
_entity_poly.entity_id
_entity_poly.type
_entity_poly.pdbx_seq_one_letter_code
_entity_poly.pdbx_strand_id
1 'polypeptide(L)'
;MNLTKYDIFFKVLETKTISQAAKDLGYSQSAVSQTIKSLEEELETTLFIRQKSGVILSKDGHAYLPYLKSVQASLDNLRTKKQEMKGLDQVTLRIGTFTSVSRHLLPSLMEEFIEMYPNIQFELYQSEYTNIEQQLLEGSLDLGFTCIDAIQQVQYQELYYDEMFALVPQNHVLANYEVLSMEQIAKYPFIQLDEGEYSLPIKTFQNLGL
;
A
#
# COMPACT_ATOMS: atom_id res chain seq x y z
N MET A 1 11.01 16.57 -17.37
CA MET A 1 11.92 16.26 -16.22
C MET A 1 12.74 15.05 -16.62
N ASN A 2 14.04 15.02 -16.34
CA ASN A 2 14.85 13.84 -16.69
C ASN A 2 14.48 12.68 -15.78
N LEU A 3 14.28 11.50 -16.36
CA LEU A 3 14.07 10.25 -15.61
C LEU A 3 15.33 9.92 -14.82
N THR A 4 15.13 9.44 -13.59
CA THR A 4 16.24 8.95 -12.76
C THR A 4 16.50 7.48 -13.04
N LYS A 5 17.64 6.95 -12.58
CA LYS A 5 17.95 5.51 -12.64
C LYS A 5 16.92 4.66 -11.88
N TYR A 6 16.29 5.22 -10.84
CA TYR A 6 15.25 4.57 -10.06
C TYR A 6 13.94 4.46 -10.87
N ASP A 7 13.52 5.52 -11.58
CA ASP A 7 12.36 5.44 -12.48
C ASP A 7 12.54 4.32 -13.52
N ILE A 8 13.73 4.20 -14.06
CA ILE A 8 14.08 3.17 -15.04
C ILE A 8 14.07 1.77 -14.41
N PHE A 9 14.61 1.63 -13.19
CA PHE A 9 14.57 0.37 -12.43
C PHE A 9 13.13 -0.11 -12.21
N PHE A 10 12.26 0.76 -11.70
CA PHE A 10 10.87 0.43 -11.44
C PHE A 10 10.08 0.12 -12.71
N LYS A 11 10.34 0.83 -13.80
CA LYS A 11 9.73 0.52 -15.10
C LYS A 11 10.16 -0.86 -15.63
N VAL A 12 11.43 -1.24 -15.48
CA VAL A 12 11.91 -2.58 -15.83
C VAL A 12 11.27 -3.66 -14.95
N LEU A 13 11.11 -3.39 -13.66
CA LEU A 13 10.45 -4.29 -12.71
C LEU A 13 8.98 -4.51 -13.08
N GLU A 14 8.26 -3.46 -13.44
CA GLU A 14 6.85 -3.47 -13.86
C GLU A 14 6.67 -4.28 -15.17
N THR A 15 7.43 -3.94 -16.18
CA THR A 15 7.29 -4.51 -17.54
C THR A 15 7.91 -5.88 -17.68
N LYS A 16 8.77 -6.28 -16.73
CA LYS A 16 9.55 -7.54 -16.74
C LYS A 16 10.45 -7.73 -17.94
N THR A 17 10.60 -6.72 -18.79
CA THR A 17 11.50 -6.73 -19.95
C THR A 17 12.14 -5.36 -20.19
N ILE A 18 13.45 -5.35 -20.49
CA ILE A 18 14.18 -4.12 -20.80
C ILE A 18 13.66 -3.47 -22.08
N SER A 19 13.25 -4.27 -23.06
CA SER A 19 12.74 -3.77 -24.34
C SER A 19 11.41 -3.04 -24.19
N GLN A 20 10.49 -3.57 -23.38
CA GLN A 20 9.20 -2.92 -23.14
C GLN A 20 9.37 -1.66 -22.27
N ALA A 21 10.19 -1.73 -21.22
CA ALA A 21 10.52 -0.57 -20.40
C ALA A 21 11.11 0.57 -21.26
N ALA A 22 12.04 0.25 -22.17
CA ALA A 22 12.64 1.22 -23.07
C ALA A 22 11.59 1.88 -23.99
N LYS A 23 10.68 1.07 -24.55
CA LYS A 23 9.59 1.55 -25.40
C LYS A 23 8.67 2.50 -24.63
N ASP A 24 8.23 2.09 -23.43
CA ASP A 24 7.30 2.88 -22.61
C ASP A 24 7.92 4.20 -22.13
N LEU A 25 9.23 4.22 -21.91
CA LEU A 25 9.97 5.41 -21.48
C LEU A 25 10.46 6.30 -22.64
N GLY A 26 10.32 5.86 -23.89
CA GLY A 26 10.85 6.58 -25.05
C GLY A 26 12.39 6.57 -25.15
N TYR A 27 13.05 5.53 -24.61
CA TYR A 27 14.51 5.34 -24.61
C TYR A 27 14.92 4.17 -25.50
N SER A 28 16.22 4.12 -25.84
CA SER A 28 16.77 2.92 -26.48
C SER A 28 16.96 1.80 -25.43
N GLN A 29 16.86 0.55 -25.86
CA GLN A 29 17.10 -0.62 -25.00
C GLN A 29 18.51 -0.61 -24.41
N SER A 30 19.51 -0.14 -25.18
CA SER A 30 20.89 0.00 -24.72
C SER A 30 21.01 1.02 -23.59
N ALA A 31 20.31 2.17 -23.69
CA ALA A 31 20.31 3.20 -22.64
C ALA A 31 19.70 2.67 -21.33
N VAL A 32 18.54 2.01 -21.42
CA VAL A 32 17.91 1.39 -20.24
C VAL A 32 18.83 0.32 -19.63
N SER A 33 19.40 -0.56 -20.46
CA SER A 33 20.31 -1.60 -19.97
C SER A 33 21.56 -1.03 -19.29
N GLN A 34 22.12 0.08 -19.84
CA GLN A 34 23.28 0.73 -19.27
C GLN A 34 22.96 1.45 -17.96
N THR A 35 21.77 2.04 -17.84
CA THR A 35 21.32 2.67 -16.59
C THR A 35 21.12 1.65 -15.49
N ILE A 36 20.50 0.50 -15.80
CA ILE A 36 20.37 -0.61 -14.82
C ILE A 36 21.77 -1.07 -14.39
N LYS A 37 22.68 -1.31 -15.35
CA LYS A 37 24.05 -1.72 -15.04
C LYS A 37 24.78 -0.71 -14.15
N SER A 38 24.61 0.59 -14.40
CA SER A 38 25.19 1.65 -13.57
C SER A 38 24.64 1.64 -12.15
N LEU A 39 23.35 1.34 -11.96
CA LEU A 39 22.75 1.19 -10.64
C LEU A 39 23.30 -0.06 -9.91
N GLU A 40 23.45 -1.17 -10.63
CA GLU A 40 24.03 -2.40 -10.10
C GLU A 40 25.52 -2.22 -9.71
N GLU A 41 26.28 -1.48 -10.52
CA GLU A 41 27.68 -1.13 -10.21
C GLU A 41 27.78 -0.23 -8.97
N GLU A 42 26.90 0.75 -8.82
CA GLU A 42 26.87 1.63 -7.63
C GLU A 42 26.52 0.88 -6.34
N LEU A 43 25.63 -0.10 -6.44
CA LEU A 43 25.22 -0.93 -5.32
C LEU A 43 26.13 -2.17 -5.12
N GLU A 44 27.13 -2.33 -5.98
CA GLU A 44 28.07 -3.44 -5.99
C GLU A 44 27.38 -4.81 -6.01
N THR A 45 26.24 -4.90 -6.69
CA THR A 45 25.41 -6.13 -6.73
C THR A 45 24.62 -6.22 -8.02
N THR A 46 24.08 -7.41 -8.29
CA THR A 46 23.17 -7.66 -9.41
C THR A 46 21.73 -7.60 -8.92
N LEU A 47 20.93 -6.68 -9.46
CA LEU A 47 19.51 -6.51 -9.10
C LEU A 47 18.58 -7.39 -9.95
N PHE A 48 18.91 -7.60 -11.23
CA PHE A 48 18.10 -8.36 -12.15
C PHE A 48 18.83 -9.58 -12.73
N ILE A 49 18.13 -10.69 -12.81
CA ILE A 49 18.57 -11.92 -13.51
C ILE A 49 17.84 -11.99 -14.84
N ARG A 50 18.59 -12.16 -15.94
CA ARG A 50 18.03 -12.36 -17.28
C ARG A 50 17.54 -13.82 -17.45
N GLN A 51 16.35 -13.95 -18.00
CA GLN A 51 15.75 -15.23 -18.37
C GLN A 51 15.25 -15.19 -19.82
N LYS A 52 14.90 -16.35 -20.38
CA LYS A 52 14.32 -16.43 -21.74
C LYS A 52 13.04 -15.62 -21.89
N SER A 53 12.26 -15.47 -20.80
CA SER A 53 10.99 -14.75 -20.77
C SER A 53 11.11 -13.29 -20.34
N GLY A 54 12.32 -12.79 -20.07
CA GLY A 54 12.53 -11.40 -19.62
C GLY A 54 13.52 -11.27 -18.47
N VAL A 55 13.21 -10.41 -17.49
CA VAL A 55 14.05 -10.18 -16.31
C VAL A 55 13.22 -10.40 -15.03
N ILE A 56 13.88 -10.95 -14.02
CA ILE A 56 13.32 -11.09 -12.66
C ILE A 56 14.31 -10.50 -11.66
N LEU A 57 13.84 -10.13 -10.48
CA LEU A 57 14.74 -9.71 -9.42
C LEU A 57 15.64 -10.85 -8.97
N SER A 58 16.89 -10.53 -8.69
CA SER A 58 17.82 -11.43 -7.98
C SER A 58 17.45 -11.53 -6.51
N LYS A 59 18.14 -12.41 -5.76
CA LYS A 59 18.01 -12.45 -4.30
C LYS A 59 18.36 -11.09 -3.66
N ASP A 60 19.43 -10.48 -4.14
CA ASP A 60 19.86 -9.16 -3.65
C ASP A 60 18.91 -8.06 -4.11
N GLY A 61 18.39 -8.16 -5.35
CA GLY A 61 17.33 -7.26 -5.84
C GLY A 61 16.10 -7.25 -4.94
N HIS A 62 15.66 -8.41 -4.44
CA HIS A 62 14.59 -8.49 -3.46
C HIS A 62 14.97 -7.84 -2.13
N ALA A 63 16.20 -8.02 -1.66
CA ALA A 63 16.68 -7.40 -0.42
C ALA A 63 16.79 -5.87 -0.54
N TYR A 64 17.20 -5.35 -1.69
CA TYR A 64 17.30 -3.91 -1.94
C TYR A 64 15.96 -3.24 -2.26
N LEU A 65 14.94 -4.00 -2.70
CA LEU A 65 13.68 -3.44 -3.18
C LEU A 65 13.00 -2.47 -2.20
N PRO A 66 12.89 -2.75 -0.88
CA PRO A 66 12.28 -1.80 0.07
C PRO A 66 13.02 -0.46 0.11
N TYR A 67 14.36 -0.50 0.10
CA TYR A 67 15.18 0.71 0.13
C TYR A 67 15.06 1.53 -1.17
N LEU A 68 15.04 0.85 -2.32
CA LEU A 68 14.83 1.49 -3.62
C LEU A 68 13.46 2.15 -3.72
N LYS A 69 12.41 1.53 -3.16
CA LYS A 69 11.08 2.13 -3.04
C LYS A 69 11.11 3.40 -2.21
N SER A 70 11.76 3.40 -1.05
CA SER A 70 11.89 4.59 -0.19
C SER A 70 12.63 5.74 -0.88
N VAL A 71 13.68 5.43 -1.65
CA VAL A 71 14.38 6.44 -2.46
C VAL A 71 13.46 7.00 -3.54
N GLN A 72 12.73 6.14 -4.27
CA GLN A 72 11.77 6.57 -5.29
C GLN A 72 10.70 7.48 -4.71
N ALA A 73 10.10 7.11 -3.59
CA ALA A 73 9.09 7.92 -2.90
C ALA A 73 9.65 9.29 -2.48
N SER A 74 10.88 9.34 -1.96
CA SER A 74 11.54 10.60 -1.61
C SER A 74 11.78 11.49 -2.83
N LEU A 75 12.12 10.91 -3.98
CA LEU A 75 12.26 11.63 -5.24
C LEU A 75 10.92 12.17 -5.74
N ASP A 76 9.84 11.40 -5.59
CA ASP A 76 8.50 11.82 -5.99
C ASP A 76 7.99 12.96 -5.08
N ASN A 77 8.24 12.88 -3.77
CA ASN A 77 7.97 13.96 -2.83
C ASN A 77 8.74 15.25 -3.18
N LEU A 78 10.00 15.13 -3.56
CA LEU A 78 10.79 16.27 -4.05
C LEU A 78 10.22 16.86 -5.34
N ARG A 79 9.73 16.03 -6.25
CA ARG A 79 9.07 16.45 -7.49
C ARG A 79 7.79 17.21 -7.20
N THR A 80 6.95 16.70 -6.30
CA THR A 80 5.73 17.35 -5.83
C THR A 80 6.05 18.71 -5.22
N LYS A 81 7.01 18.75 -4.29
CA LYS A 81 7.44 20.01 -3.67
C LYS A 81 7.92 21.06 -4.66
N LYS A 82 8.66 20.62 -5.67
CA LYS A 82 9.11 21.52 -6.76
C LYS A 82 7.93 22.04 -7.59
N GLN A 83 6.87 21.26 -7.78
CA GLN A 83 5.66 21.71 -8.48
C GLN A 83 4.89 22.72 -7.63
N GLU A 84 4.67 22.43 -6.36
CA GLU A 84 4.05 23.36 -5.40
C GLU A 84 4.74 24.72 -5.40
N MET A 85 6.08 24.74 -5.29
CA MET A 85 6.86 25.98 -5.31
C MET A 85 6.79 26.76 -6.62
N LYS A 86 6.37 26.12 -7.70
CA LYS A 86 6.14 26.78 -9.00
C LYS A 86 4.71 27.26 -9.19
N GLY A 87 3.83 27.10 -8.17
CA GLY A 87 2.42 27.43 -8.26
C GLY A 87 1.63 26.49 -9.19
N LEU A 88 2.13 25.30 -9.45
CA LEU A 88 1.40 24.25 -10.17
C LEU A 88 0.61 23.45 -9.14
N ASP A 89 -0.63 23.78 -9.00
CA ASP A 89 -1.55 23.31 -7.94
C ASP A 89 -2.07 21.89 -8.13
N GLN A 90 -1.36 21.01 -8.81
CA GLN A 90 -1.76 19.60 -8.93
C GLN A 90 -0.99 18.77 -7.88
N VAL A 91 -1.65 18.48 -6.78
CA VAL A 91 -1.16 17.55 -5.75
C VAL A 91 -1.96 16.27 -5.84
N THR A 92 -1.28 15.14 -5.93
CA THR A 92 -1.89 13.81 -5.81
C THR A 92 -1.73 13.32 -4.39
N LEU A 93 -2.83 13.01 -3.71
CA LEU A 93 -2.86 12.42 -2.38
C LEU A 93 -3.13 10.92 -2.52
N ARG A 94 -2.15 10.10 -2.13
CA ARG A 94 -2.23 8.63 -2.17
C ARG A 94 -2.71 8.12 -0.82
N ILE A 95 -3.89 7.53 -0.82
CA ILE A 95 -4.56 7.09 0.40
C ILE A 95 -4.70 5.58 0.42
N GLY A 96 -4.06 4.94 1.42
CA GLY A 96 -4.28 3.54 1.75
C GLY A 96 -5.56 3.37 2.56
N THR A 97 -6.41 2.43 2.19
CA THR A 97 -7.72 2.27 2.82
C THR A 97 -8.23 0.83 2.71
N PHE A 98 -9.24 0.51 3.48
CA PHE A 98 -10.00 -0.74 3.40
C PHE A 98 -11.47 -0.47 3.02
N THR A 99 -12.19 -1.51 2.66
CA THR A 99 -13.49 -1.44 1.96
C THR A 99 -14.53 -0.53 2.65
N SER A 100 -14.68 -0.63 3.97
CA SER A 100 -15.71 0.15 4.67
C SER A 100 -15.39 1.65 4.67
N VAL A 101 -14.15 2.03 4.89
CA VAL A 101 -13.70 3.43 4.83
C VAL A 101 -13.82 4.00 3.41
N SER A 102 -13.36 3.26 2.40
CA SER A 102 -13.42 3.72 1.01
C SER A 102 -14.85 3.91 0.49
N ARG A 103 -15.83 3.15 1.03
CA ARG A 103 -17.23 3.22 0.59
C ARG A 103 -18.07 4.21 1.38
N HIS A 104 -17.83 4.35 2.67
CA HIS A 104 -18.74 5.07 3.56
C HIS A 104 -18.18 6.36 4.12
N LEU A 105 -16.87 6.47 4.32
CA LEU A 105 -16.24 7.66 4.89
C LEU A 105 -15.61 8.56 3.83
N LEU A 106 -14.75 8.01 2.98
CA LEU A 106 -13.95 8.79 2.05
C LEU A 106 -14.75 9.57 1.01
N PRO A 107 -15.85 9.07 0.40
CA PRO A 107 -16.50 9.81 -0.67
C PRO A 107 -16.96 11.21 -0.28
N SER A 108 -17.63 11.35 0.86
CA SER A 108 -18.09 12.66 1.34
C SER A 108 -16.94 13.60 1.74
N LEU A 109 -15.90 13.05 2.36
CA LEU A 109 -14.72 13.84 2.73
C LEU A 109 -13.95 14.32 1.49
N MET A 110 -13.82 13.47 0.47
CA MET A 110 -13.16 13.81 -0.78
C MET A 110 -13.95 14.88 -1.56
N GLU A 111 -15.29 14.78 -1.58
CA GLU A 111 -16.15 15.78 -2.21
C GLU A 111 -15.95 17.16 -1.58
N GLU A 112 -16.06 17.25 -0.26
CA GLU A 112 -15.82 18.48 0.50
C GLU A 112 -14.39 19.04 0.28
N PHE A 113 -13.40 18.13 0.24
CA PHE A 113 -12.01 18.54 0.05
C PHE A 113 -11.73 19.05 -1.36
N ILE A 114 -12.35 18.47 -2.40
CA ILE A 114 -12.24 18.94 -3.79
C ILE A 114 -12.90 20.33 -3.97
N GLU A 115 -14.00 20.61 -3.26
CA GLU A 115 -14.61 21.94 -3.29
C GLU A 115 -13.65 23.01 -2.75
N MET A 116 -12.88 22.71 -1.70
CA MET A 116 -11.88 23.62 -1.14
C MET A 116 -10.59 23.70 -1.97
N TYR A 117 -10.19 22.59 -2.56
CA TYR A 117 -8.92 22.42 -3.28
C TYR A 117 -9.13 21.73 -4.64
N PRO A 118 -9.66 22.46 -5.67
CA PRO A 118 -10.13 21.86 -6.94
C PRO A 118 -9.04 21.19 -7.77
N ASN A 119 -7.77 21.46 -7.50
CA ASN A 119 -6.64 20.91 -8.25
C ASN A 119 -6.04 19.64 -7.62
N ILE A 120 -6.60 19.19 -6.48
CA ILE A 120 -6.12 17.96 -5.84
C ILE A 120 -6.63 16.73 -6.58
N GLN A 121 -5.80 15.72 -6.65
CA GLN A 121 -6.14 14.40 -7.16
C GLN A 121 -6.00 13.38 -6.03
N PHE A 122 -6.92 12.42 -5.99
CA PHE A 122 -6.88 11.32 -5.04
C PHE A 122 -6.60 10.01 -5.76
N GLU A 123 -5.67 9.24 -5.21
CA GLU A 123 -5.44 7.85 -5.58
C GLU A 123 -5.74 6.97 -4.37
N LEU A 124 -6.73 6.08 -4.50
CA LEU A 124 -7.12 5.17 -3.43
C LEU A 124 -6.52 3.79 -3.66
N TYR A 125 -5.80 3.30 -2.66
CA TYR A 125 -5.18 1.98 -2.65
C TYR A 125 -5.87 1.13 -1.61
N GLN A 126 -6.64 0.13 -2.08
CA GLN A 126 -7.23 -0.84 -1.17
C GLN A 126 -6.18 -1.86 -0.76
N SER A 127 -5.97 -2.02 0.54
CA SER A 127 -4.95 -2.89 1.09
C SER A 127 -5.38 -3.46 2.46
N GLU A 128 -4.65 -4.45 2.93
CA GLU A 128 -4.77 -4.99 4.27
C GLU A 128 -4.14 -4.04 5.30
N TYR A 129 -4.59 -4.12 6.56
CA TYR A 129 -4.15 -3.20 7.63
C TYR A 129 -2.63 -3.12 7.79
N THR A 130 -1.94 -4.26 7.81
CA THR A 130 -0.48 -4.32 8.00
C THR A 130 0.29 -3.81 6.79
N ASN A 131 -0.24 -4.01 5.58
CA ASN A 131 0.37 -3.52 4.34
C ASN A 131 0.31 -1.99 4.23
N ILE A 132 -0.73 -1.35 4.82
CA ILE A 132 -0.87 0.11 4.83
C ILE A 132 0.29 0.74 5.60
N GLU A 133 0.65 0.21 6.78
CA GLU A 133 1.80 0.72 7.53
C GLU A 133 3.11 0.62 6.73
N GLN A 134 3.35 -0.54 6.12
CA GLN A 134 4.54 -0.73 5.31
C GLN A 134 4.61 0.25 4.13
N GLN A 135 3.50 0.46 3.44
CA GLN A 135 3.41 1.39 2.31
C GLN A 135 3.62 2.85 2.74
N LEU A 136 3.17 3.23 3.96
CA LEU A 136 3.45 4.54 4.55
C LEU A 136 4.95 4.70 4.85
N LEU A 137 5.58 3.69 5.46
CA LEU A 137 7.02 3.69 5.77
C LEU A 137 7.87 3.72 4.49
N GLU A 138 7.44 3.06 3.43
CA GLU A 138 8.09 3.09 2.12
C GLU A 138 7.82 4.41 1.36
N GLY A 139 6.87 5.25 1.84
CA GLY A 139 6.48 6.50 1.20
C GLY A 139 5.69 6.32 -0.10
N SER A 140 5.11 5.15 -0.34
CA SER A 140 4.21 4.89 -1.47
C SER A 140 2.79 5.38 -1.20
N LEU A 141 2.44 5.62 0.06
CA LEU A 141 1.22 6.28 0.52
C LEU A 141 1.56 7.54 1.29
N ASP A 142 0.69 8.55 1.20
CA ASP A 142 0.79 9.80 1.95
C ASP A 142 -0.05 9.76 3.22
N LEU A 143 -1.16 9.02 3.19
CA LEU A 143 -2.10 8.81 4.30
C LEU A 143 -2.62 7.37 4.26
N GLY A 144 -2.92 6.81 5.44
CA GLY A 144 -3.53 5.48 5.55
C GLY A 144 -4.62 5.42 6.62
N PHE A 145 -5.70 4.73 6.32
CA PHE A 145 -6.71 4.34 7.30
C PHE A 145 -6.44 2.89 7.71
N THR A 146 -6.34 2.64 9.00
CA THR A 146 -6.01 1.30 9.50
C THR A 146 -6.52 1.12 10.93
N CYS A 147 -6.41 -0.09 11.48
CA CYS A 147 -6.69 -0.38 12.87
C CYS A 147 -5.44 -0.10 13.72
N ILE A 148 -5.64 0.49 14.90
CA ILE A 148 -4.54 0.86 15.82
C ILE A 148 -3.66 -0.35 16.19
N ASP A 149 -4.26 -1.52 16.36
CA ASP A 149 -3.53 -2.74 16.74
C ASP A 149 -2.70 -3.34 15.59
N ALA A 150 -2.87 -2.84 14.37
CA ALA A 150 -2.14 -3.29 13.19
C ALA A 150 -0.92 -2.43 12.87
N ILE A 151 -0.68 -1.34 13.61
CA ILE A 151 0.42 -0.39 13.39
C ILE A 151 1.39 -0.39 14.56
N GLN A 152 2.67 -0.12 14.28
CA GLN A 152 3.74 -0.12 15.28
C GLN A 152 4.70 1.08 15.17
N GLN A 153 4.92 1.61 13.97
CA GLN A 153 6.01 2.54 13.69
C GLN A 153 5.56 3.89 13.14
N VAL A 154 4.33 3.98 12.61
CA VAL A 154 3.80 5.23 12.05
C VAL A 154 3.08 6.06 13.11
N GLN A 155 3.10 7.37 12.93
CA GLN A 155 2.25 8.26 13.74
C GLN A 155 0.80 8.12 13.29
N TYR A 156 -0.11 8.14 14.25
CA TYR A 156 -1.53 8.01 13.98
C TYR A 156 -2.36 9.00 14.79
N GLN A 157 -3.59 9.20 14.32
CA GLN A 157 -4.64 9.90 15.05
C GLN A 157 -5.88 9.00 15.08
N GLU A 158 -6.42 8.79 16.27
CA GLU A 158 -7.70 8.10 16.44
C GLU A 158 -8.83 8.96 15.86
N LEU A 159 -9.68 8.35 15.04
CA LEU A 159 -10.84 9.02 14.45
C LEU A 159 -12.14 8.64 15.18
N TYR A 160 -12.38 7.35 15.34
CA TYR A 160 -13.56 6.83 16.08
C TYR A 160 -13.30 5.37 16.48
N TYR A 161 -14.12 4.89 17.40
CA TYR A 161 -14.19 3.48 17.79
C TYR A 161 -15.31 2.80 17.02
N ASP A 162 -15.01 1.63 16.47
CA ASP A 162 -15.98 0.78 15.80
C ASP A 162 -16.36 -0.40 16.67
N GLU A 163 -17.60 -0.86 16.58
CA GLU A 163 -18.11 -1.99 17.35
C GLU A 163 -18.10 -3.26 16.49
N MET A 164 -17.70 -4.36 17.10
CA MET A 164 -17.74 -5.66 16.44
C MET A 164 -19.09 -6.33 16.63
N PHE A 165 -19.68 -6.76 15.52
CA PHE A 165 -20.95 -7.50 15.51
C PHE A 165 -20.76 -8.91 14.97
N ALA A 166 -21.39 -9.88 15.61
CA ALA A 166 -21.51 -11.23 15.09
C ALA A 166 -22.72 -11.33 14.16
N LEU A 167 -22.50 -11.68 12.90
CA LEU A 167 -23.58 -11.97 11.95
C LEU A 167 -24.02 -13.42 12.13
N VAL A 168 -25.27 -13.61 12.47
CA VAL A 168 -25.88 -14.92 12.65
C VAL A 168 -27.21 -15.03 11.88
N PRO A 169 -27.61 -16.22 11.39
CA PRO A 169 -28.92 -16.41 10.81
C PRO A 169 -30.04 -16.02 11.82
N GLN A 170 -31.15 -15.48 11.31
CA GLN A 170 -32.24 -14.99 12.14
C GLN A 170 -32.84 -16.09 13.09
N ASN A 171 -32.78 -17.35 12.66
CA ASN A 171 -33.25 -18.50 13.43
C ASN A 171 -32.13 -19.18 14.24
N HIS A 172 -30.94 -18.59 14.33
CA HIS A 172 -29.85 -19.11 15.14
C HIS A 172 -30.09 -18.83 16.63
N VAL A 173 -29.69 -19.74 17.51
CA VAL A 173 -29.86 -19.59 18.94
C VAL A 173 -29.18 -18.32 19.49
N LEU A 174 -28.08 -17.91 18.92
CA LEU A 174 -27.38 -16.68 19.29
C LEU A 174 -28.11 -15.39 18.87
N ALA A 175 -29.06 -15.44 17.95
CA ALA A 175 -29.83 -14.27 17.51
C ALA A 175 -30.74 -13.69 18.60
N ASN A 176 -30.96 -14.43 19.70
CA ASN A 176 -31.77 -13.98 20.83
C ASN A 176 -30.99 -13.15 21.86
N TYR A 177 -29.68 -12.96 21.66
CA TYR A 177 -28.83 -12.21 22.58
C TYR A 177 -28.49 -10.84 21.96
N GLU A 178 -28.61 -9.79 22.77
CA GLU A 178 -28.16 -8.44 22.35
C GLU A 178 -26.63 -8.31 22.34
N VAL A 179 -25.98 -9.02 23.29
CA VAL A 179 -24.53 -9.03 23.43
C VAL A 179 -24.07 -10.49 23.53
N LEU A 180 -23.02 -10.81 22.79
CA LEU A 180 -22.41 -12.14 22.77
C LEU A 180 -21.01 -12.10 23.35
N SER A 181 -20.69 -13.04 24.23
CA SER A 181 -19.30 -13.25 24.63
C SER A 181 -18.55 -14.11 23.61
N MET A 182 -17.21 -13.98 23.57
CA MET A 182 -16.38 -14.79 22.66
C MET A 182 -16.50 -16.29 22.98
N GLU A 183 -16.69 -16.67 24.25
CA GLU A 183 -16.92 -18.06 24.67
C GLU A 183 -18.26 -18.63 24.16
N GLN A 184 -19.27 -17.77 23.99
CA GLN A 184 -20.53 -18.19 23.38
C GLN A 184 -20.36 -18.41 21.87
N ILE A 185 -19.64 -17.53 21.20
CA ILE A 185 -19.37 -17.63 19.76
C ILE A 185 -18.48 -18.84 19.46
N ALA A 186 -17.44 -19.09 20.27
CA ALA A 186 -16.49 -20.20 20.09
C ALA A 186 -17.13 -21.61 20.10
N LYS A 187 -18.37 -21.75 20.59
CA LYS A 187 -19.11 -23.03 20.58
C LYS A 187 -19.67 -23.40 19.21
N TYR A 188 -19.61 -22.50 18.24
CA TYR A 188 -20.20 -22.68 16.91
C TYR A 188 -19.16 -22.53 15.81
N PRO A 189 -19.38 -23.13 14.64
CA PRO A 189 -18.54 -22.88 13.47
C PRO A 189 -18.53 -21.38 13.14
N PHE A 190 -17.34 -20.82 12.95
CA PHE A 190 -17.12 -19.42 12.68
C PHE A 190 -16.55 -19.26 11.26
N ILE A 191 -17.16 -18.36 10.47
CA ILE A 191 -16.65 -17.98 9.15
C ILE A 191 -15.81 -16.73 9.35
N GLN A 192 -14.52 -16.88 9.11
CA GLN A 192 -13.58 -15.77 9.19
C GLN A 192 -13.42 -15.11 7.82
N LEU A 193 -13.36 -13.78 7.82
CA LEU A 193 -12.87 -13.03 6.67
C LEU A 193 -11.33 -13.12 6.64
N ASP A 194 -10.79 -13.41 5.48
CA ASP A 194 -9.34 -13.37 5.26
C ASP A 194 -8.92 -11.91 5.05
N GLU A 195 -8.30 -11.32 6.08
CA GLU A 195 -7.83 -9.93 6.12
C GLU A 195 -6.28 -9.88 6.22
N GLY A 196 -5.62 -10.95 5.80
CA GLY A 196 -4.18 -11.10 5.86
C GLY A 196 -3.67 -11.51 7.25
N GLU A 197 -2.49 -11.04 7.62
CA GLU A 197 -1.82 -11.43 8.87
C GLU A 197 -2.50 -10.87 10.13
N TYR A 198 -3.34 -9.84 9.98
CA TYR A 198 -4.06 -9.22 11.08
C TYR A 198 -5.55 -9.57 11.02
N SER A 199 -6.02 -10.31 12.02
CA SER A 199 -7.45 -10.56 12.24
C SER A 199 -7.79 -10.31 13.71
N LEU A 200 -8.58 -9.27 13.97
CA LEU A 200 -8.99 -8.93 15.33
C LEU A 200 -9.77 -10.06 16.00
N PRO A 201 -10.75 -10.72 15.35
CA PRO A 201 -11.43 -11.87 15.94
C PRO A 201 -10.48 -12.99 16.39
N ILE A 202 -9.53 -13.38 15.51
CA ILE A 202 -8.56 -14.45 15.85
C ILE A 202 -7.69 -14.05 17.03
N LYS A 203 -7.13 -12.84 17.03
CA LYS A 203 -6.31 -12.36 18.14
C LYS A 203 -7.13 -12.38 19.45
N THR A 204 -8.40 -12.01 19.40
CA THR A 204 -9.27 -12.02 20.58
C THR A 204 -9.51 -13.44 21.07
N PHE A 205 -9.80 -14.41 20.19
CA PHE A 205 -9.91 -15.83 20.55
C PHE A 205 -8.61 -16.36 21.16
N GLN A 206 -7.47 -16.12 20.53
CA GLN A 206 -6.15 -16.55 21.03
C GLN A 206 -5.82 -15.97 22.40
N ASN A 207 -6.11 -14.68 22.64
CA ASN A 207 -5.87 -14.03 23.92
C ASN A 207 -6.74 -14.62 25.05
N LEU A 208 -7.90 -15.15 24.73
CA LEU A 208 -8.80 -15.82 25.66
C LEU A 208 -8.54 -17.33 25.79
N GLY A 209 -7.60 -17.87 25.00
CA GLY A 209 -7.31 -19.30 24.99
C GLY A 209 -8.41 -20.15 24.35
N LEU A 210 -9.17 -19.59 23.42
CA LEU A 210 -10.30 -20.19 22.71
C LEU A 210 -9.91 -20.64 21.31
#